data_0fa3a13c306bdefa3dee0b2c2407d354
#
_entry.id   0fa3a13c306bdefa3dee0b2c2407d354
#
_cell.length_a   1.000
_cell.length_b   1.000
_cell.length_c   1.000
_cell.angle_alpha   90.00
_cell.angle_beta   90.00
_cell.angle_gamma   90.00
#
_symmetry.space_group_name_H-M   'P 1'
#
loop_
_entity.id
_entity.type
_entity.pdbx_description
1 polymer ?
#
loop_
_entity_poly.entity_id
_entity_poly.type
_entity_poly.pdbx_seq_one_letter_code
_entity_poly.pdbx_strand_id
1 'polypeptide(L)'
;MGVIKALDGNAAIAHGVMRSKVQLVAAYPITPQTPIVETISSLIDKKEYDATYITVESEHSALSAVIGAASTGVRTFTASASHGLALMHEVTGVASASRLPVVMAVVSRAIPGPMCLWCDHSDIMTKRDQGWIQLFAESPQEGLDFTMIAYRTSEDERVLTPTMVDIDGFYCSHLTEPVDVPTEDEAERFISEFRPVNAQLNTDMPYAIDNLSSPAIFTEIKRSQDLGMRAAAAVLDERFEEFDKIFGRKYARVMCDGVEDADTVIVCMGSMSGTVRHVVRQLRSESKKVGIA
;
A
#
# COMPACT_ATOMS: atom_id res chain seq x y z
N MET A 1 18.94 -13.49 7.72
CA MET A 1 19.25 -12.49 6.68
C MET A 1 18.46 -12.84 5.44
N GLY A 2 17.71 -11.91 4.92
CA GLY A 2 16.95 -12.10 3.70
C GLY A 2 17.81 -12.49 2.49
N VAL A 3 17.18 -12.70 1.37
CA VAL A 3 17.88 -13.07 0.11
C VAL A 3 17.86 -11.85 -0.82
N ILE A 4 19.05 -11.37 -1.19
CA ILE A 4 19.14 -10.29 -2.19
C ILE A 4 18.73 -10.82 -3.56
N LYS A 5 17.70 -10.21 -4.14
CA LYS A 5 17.21 -10.48 -5.50
C LYS A 5 17.29 -9.22 -6.34
N ALA A 6 17.53 -9.35 -7.63
CA ALA A 6 17.37 -8.26 -8.59
C ALA A 6 15.89 -8.20 -8.98
N LEU A 7 15.15 -7.21 -8.45
CA LEU A 7 13.71 -7.05 -8.65
C LEU A 7 13.41 -5.62 -9.10
N ASP A 8 12.43 -5.47 -9.96
CA ASP A 8 11.78 -4.18 -10.18
C ASP A 8 10.72 -3.90 -9.11
N GLY A 9 10.18 -2.68 -9.07
CA GLY A 9 9.22 -2.29 -8.06
C GLY A 9 7.93 -3.13 -8.07
N ASN A 10 7.47 -3.55 -9.24
CA ASN A 10 6.31 -4.43 -9.37
C ASN A 10 6.56 -5.81 -8.75
N ALA A 11 7.69 -6.43 -9.09
CA ALA A 11 8.08 -7.73 -8.53
C ALA A 11 8.36 -7.65 -7.03
N ALA A 12 8.95 -6.54 -6.56
CA ALA A 12 9.19 -6.30 -5.13
C ALA A 12 7.87 -6.26 -4.33
N ILE A 13 6.85 -5.53 -4.81
CA ILE A 13 5.51 -5.53 -4.21
C ILE A 13 4.91 -6.94 -4.21
N ALA A 14 4.98 -7.68 -5.32
CA ALA A 14 4.48 -9.05 -5.39
C ALA A 14 5.11 -9.97 -4.33
N HIS A 15 6.42 -9.82 -4.09
CA HIS A 15 7.09 -10.52 -2.99
C HIS A 15 6.62 -10.04 -1.61
N GLY A 16 6.36 -8.74 -1.42
CA GLY A 16 5.76 -8.19 -0.21
C GLY A 16 4.38 -8.79 0.09
N VAL A 17 3.53 -8.94 -0.94
CA VAL A 17 2.22 -9.59 -0.87
C VAL A 17 2.35 -11.05 -0.42
N MET A 18 3.25 -11.81 -1.06
CA MET A 18 3.53 -13.19 -0.68
C MET A 18 4.03 -13.29 0.77
N ARG A 19 4.97 -12.45 1.19
CA ARG A 19 5.52 -12.44 2.54
C ARG A 19 4.50 -11.99 3.60
N SER A 20 3.47 -11.25 3.19
CA SER A 20 2.34 -10.87 4.04
C SER A 20 1.28 -11.98 4.18
N LYS A 21 1.49 -13.16 3.56
CA LYS A 21 0.57 -14.30 3.61
C LYS A 21 -0.86 -13.93 3.17
N VAL A 22 -0.96 -13.20 2.08
CA VAL A 22 -2.25 -12.84 1.46
C VAL A 22 -2.91 -14.10 0.90
N GLN A 23 -4.17 -14.30 1.17
CA GLN A 23 -4.91 -15.52 0.82
C GLN A 23 -5.71 -15.38 -0.47
N LEU A 24 -6.09 -14.15 -0.83
CA LEU A 24 -6.86 -13.89 -2.04
C LEU A 24 -6.38 -12.62 -2.74
N VAL A 25 -6.13 -12.75 -4.03
CA VAL A 25 -5.77 -11.65 -4.93
C VAL A 25 -6.82 -11.54 -6.02
N ALA A 26 -7.35 -10.35 -6.24
CA ALA A 26 -8.17 -10.05 -7.40
C ALA A 26 -7.71 -8.75 -8.02
N ALA A 27 -7.40 -8.76 -9.31
CA ALA A 27 -6.94 -7.58 -10.02
C ALA A 27 -7.28 -7.66 -11.51
N TYR A 28 -7.43 -6.49 -12.13
CA TYR A 28 -7.58 -6.32 -13.56
C TYR A 28 -6.29 -5.70 -14.11
N PRO A 29 -5.69 -6.26 -15.18
CA PRO A 29 -4.42 -5.77 -15.72
C PRO A 29 -4.54 -4.35 -16.28
N ILE A 30 -3.68 -3.45 -15.80
CA ILE A 30 -3.54 -2.10 -16.34
C ILE A 30 -2.06 -1.67 -16.30
N THR A 31 -1.55 -1.09 -17.40
CA THR A 31 -0.18 -0.55 -17.45
C THR A 31 -0.05 0.67 -16.52
N PRO A 32 1.02 0.76 -15.66
CA PRO A 32 2.19 -0.11 -15.55
C PRO A 32 2.12 -1.15 -14.42
N GLN A 33 0.94 -1.45 -13.86
CA GLN A 33 0.72 -2.35 -12.73
C GLN A 33 0.74 -3.85 -13.12
N THR A 34 0.45 -4.19 -14.37
CA THR A 34 0.30 -5.59 -14.84
C THR A 34 1.39 -6.54 -14.35
N PRO A 35 2.69 -6.20 -14.32
CA PRO A 35 3.72 -7.13 -13.85
C PRO A 35 3.58 -7.56 -12.38
N ILE A 36 2.87 -6.81 -11.52
CA ILE A 36 2.57 -7.26 -10.14
C ILE A 36 1.76 -8.56 -10.18
N VAL A 37 0.64 -8.53 -10.92
CA VAL A 37 -0.29 -9.67 -10.97
C VAL A 37 0.30 -10.85 -11.76
N GLU A 38 1.09 -10.59 -12.79
CA GLU A 38 1.83 -11.62 -13.53
C GLU A 38 2.85 -12.31 -12.62
N THR A 39 3.58 -11.56 -11.81
CA THR A 39 4.53 -12.12 -10.83
C THR A 39 3.82 -12.96 -9.78
N ILE A 40 2.71 -12.46 -9.21
CA ILE A 40 1.90 -13.21 -8.24
C ILE A 40 1.38 -14.51 -8.86
N SER A 41 0.78 -14.44 -10.06
CA SER A 41 0.30 -15.66 -10.78
C SER A 41 1.43 -16.64 -11.01
N SER A 42 2.60 -16.18 -11.44
CA SER A 42 3.79 -17.03 -11.64
C SER A 42 4.26 -17.71 -10.35
N LEU A 43 4.23 -17.02 -9.21
CA LEU A 43 4.59 -17.60 -7.92
C LEU A 43 3.59 -18.68 -7.48
N ILE A 44 2.30 -18.46 -7.71
CA ILE A 44 1.23 -19.43 -7.45
C ILE A 44 1.40 -20.67 -8.34
N ASP A 45 1.60 -20.49 -9.65
CA ASP A 45 1.78 -21.58 -10.62
C ASP A 45 3.01 -22.44 -10.30
N LYS A 46 4.08 -21.84 -9.80
CA LYS A 46 5.30 -22.52 -9.34
C LYS A 46 5.15 -23.18 -7.96
N LYS A 47 4.02 -23.00 -7.29
CA LYS A 47 3.77 -23.46 -5.91
C LYS A 47 4.74 -22.87 -4.87
N GLU A 48 5.26 -21.69 -5.14
CA GLU A 48 6.06 -20.90 -4.22
C GLU A 48 5.19 -20.03 -3.33
N TYR A 49 3.91 -19.86 -3.69
CA TYR A 49 2.92 -19.07 -2.99
C TYR A 49 1.54 -19.74 -3.03
N ASP A 50 0.93 -19.92 -1.86
CA ASP A 50 -0.42 -20.50 -1.73
C ASP A 50 -1.44 -19.37 -1.54
N ALA A 51 -2.11 -19.00 -2.63
CA ALA A 51 -3.17 -17.99 -2.65
C ALA A 51 -4.17 -18.28 -3.78
N THR A 52 -5.39 -17.81 -3.59
CA THR A 52 -6.41 -17.81 -4.64
C THR A 52 -6.27 -16.55 -5.50
N TYR A 53 -6.11 -16.70 -6.80
CA TYR A 53 -6.14 -15.59 -7.75
C TYR A 53 -7.48 -15.58 -8.52
N ILE A 54 -8.20 -14.45 -8.46
CA ILE A 54 -9.46 -14.26 -9.16
C ILE A 54 -9.26 -13.31 -10.34
N THR A 55 -9.54 -13.78 -11.54
CA THR A 55 -9.63 -12.94 -12.74
C THR A 55 -10.99 -12.27 -12.81
N VAL A 56 -11.02 -11.00 -13.12
CA VAL A 56 -12.23 -10.17 -13.19
C VAL A 56 -12.26 -9.39 -14.49
N GLU A 57 -13.39 -8.79 -14.83
CA GLU A 57 -13.59 -8.06 -16.08
C GLU A 57 -13.33 -6.53 -15.95
N SER A 58 -13.11 -6.04 -14.74
CA SER A 58 -12.81 -4.61 -14.49
C SER A 58 -12.15 -4.38 -13.14
N GLU A 59 -11.54 -3.22 -12.98
CA GLU A 59 -10.95 -2.79 -11.70
C GLU A 59 -12.03 -2.63 -10.61
N HIS A 60 -13.21 -2.14 -10.97
CA HIS A 60 -14.34 -2.06 -10.04
C HIS A 60 -14.70 -3.44 -9.48
N SER A 61 -14.81 -4.45 -10.33
CA SER A 61 -15.08 -5.84 -9.91
C SER A 61 -13.93 -6.42 -9.09
N ALA A 62 -12.68 -6.05 -9.40
CA ALA A 62 -11.51 -6.49 -8.63
C ALA A 62 -11.62 -6.04 -7.16
N LEU A 63 -11.84 -4.76 -6.92
CA LEU A 63 -11.96 -4.25 -5.55
C LEU A 63 -13.22 -4.77 -4.86
N SER A 64 -14.33 -4.93 -5.59
CA SER A 64 -15.57 -5.53 -5.05
C SER A 64 -15.35 -6.97 -4.58
N ALA A 65 -14.64 -7.79 -5.36
CA ALA A 65 -14.29 -9.15 -4.99
C ALA A 65 -13.38 -9.20 -3.76
N VAL A 66 -12.39 -8.29 -3.70
CA VAL A 66 -11.48 -8.13 -2.56
C VAL A 66 -12.24 -7.76 -1.28
N ILE A 67 -13.19 -6.82 -1.35
CA ILE A 67 -14.02 -6.42 -0.20
C ILE A 67 -14.89 -7.59 0.26
N GLY A 68 -15.53 -8.30 -0.68
CA GLY A 68 -16.33 -9.48 -0.36
C GLY A 68 -15.51 -10.55 0.36
N ALA A 69 -14.30 -10.83 -0.12
CA ALA A 69 -13.40 -11.80 0.52
C ALA A 69 -12.88 -11.29 1.88
N ALA A 70 -12.45 -10.02 1.98
CA ALA A 70 -11.99 -9.42 3.24
C ALA A 70 -13.07 -9.50 4.33
N SER A 71 -14.36 -9.40 3.94
CA SER A 71 -15.50 -9.54 4.83
C SER A 71 -15.65 -10.95 5.43
N THR A 72 -15.01 -11.96 4.85
CA THR A 72 -14.95 -13.32 5.41
C THR A 72 -13.79 -13.52 6.39
N GLY A 73 -12.95 -12.50 6.58
CA GLY A 73 -11.84 -12.53 7.52
C GLY A 73 -10.52 -13.04 6.95
N VAL A 74 -10.33 -12.98 5.62
CA VAL A 74 -9.06 -13.35 4.96
C VAL A 74 -8.29 -12.11 4.51
N ARG A 75 -6.96 -12.23 4.45
CA ARG A 75 -6.11 -11.19 3.85
C ARG A 75 -6.30 -11.14 2.36
N THR A 76 -6.50 -9.96 1.84
CA THR A 76 -6.77 -9.73 0.44
C THR A 76 -5.86 -8.66 -0.15
N PHE A 77 -5.66 -8.73 -1.47
CA PHE A 77 -4.85 -7.78 -2.21
C PHE A 77 -5.48 -7.44 -3.56
N THR A 78 -5.31 -6.20 -3.97
CA THR A 78 -5.57 -5.74 -5.34
C THR A 78 -4.50 -4.74 -5.77
N ALA A 79 -4.43 -4.45 -7.06
CA ALA A 79 -3.53 -3.44 -7.59
C ALA A 79 -4.17 -2.73 -8.78
N SER A 80 -3.88 -1.44 -8.95
CA SER A 80 -4.41 -0.64 -10.06
C SER A 80 -3.51 0.56 -10.38
N ALA A 81 -3.93 1.37 -11.34
CA ALA A 81 -3.29 2.59 -11.79
C ALA A 81 -4.29 3.51 -12.48
N SER A 82 -4.03 4.84 -12.51
CA SER A 82 -4.69 5.80 -13.40
C SER A 82 -6.23 5.72 -13.40
N HIS A 83 -6.82 5.63 -14.59
CA HIS A 83 -8.27 5.53 -14.75
C HIS A 83 -8.88 4.24 -14.18
N GLY A 84 -8.10 3.15 -14.03
CA GLY A 84 -8.55 1.96 -13.30
C GLY A 84 -8.81 2.29 -11.84
N LEU A 85 -7.91 3.03 -11.20
CA LEU A 85 -8.14 3.53 -9.84
C LEU A 85 -9.32 4.52 -9.80
N ALA A 86 -9.51 5.35 -10.82
CA ALA A 86 -10.69 6.21 -10.93
C ALA A 86 -12.00 5.41 -11.02
N LEU A 87 -12.00 4.30 -11.77
CA LEU A 87 -13.17 3.40 -11.88
C LEU A 87 -13.52 2.72 -10.54
N MET A 88 -12.56 2.52 -9.65
CA MET A 88 -12.77 1.97 -8.30
C MET A 88 -13.36 2.99 -7.30
N HIS A 89 -13.58 4.26 -7.68
CA HIS A 89 -13.81 5.36 -6.72
C HIS A 89 -14.98 5.10 -5.76
N GLU A 90 -16.09 4.60 -6.26
CA GLU A 90 -17.27 4.22 -5.45
C GLU A 90 -16.90 3.18 -4.39
N VAL A 91 -16.24 2.11 -4.81
CA VAL A 91 -15.94 0.95 -3.97
C VAL A 91 -14.83 1.24 -2.94
N THR A 92 -13.94 2.20 -3.21
CA THR A 92 -12.93 2.63 -2.23
C THR A 92 -13.57 3.18 -0.96
N GLY A 93 -14.67 3.94 -1.09
CA GLY A 93 -15.43 4.44 0.06
C GLY A 93 -16.08 3.32 0.88
N VAL A 94 -16.56 2.26 0.22
CA VAL A 94 -17.16 1.09 0.88
C VAL A 94 -16.12 0.37 1.75
N ALA A 95 -14.92 0.09 1.23
CA ALA A 95 -13.86 -0.59 1.96
C ALA A 95 -13.50 0.13 3.27
N SER A 96 -13.32 1.44 3.20
CA SER A 96 -12.91 2.25 4.35
C SER A 96 -14.04 2.43 5.37
N ALA A 97 -15.29 2.66 4.92
CA ALA A 97 -16.44 2.79 5.80
C ALA A 97 -16.78 1.48 6.52
N SER A 98 -16.56 0.33 5.85
CA SER A 98 -16.74 -1.00 6.43
C SER A 98 -15.58 -1.44 7.32
N ARG A 99 -14.56 -0.61 7.50
CA ARG A 99 -13.40 -0.86 8.36
C ARG A 99 -12.67 -2.16 8.00
N LEU A 100 -12.54 -2.44 6.69
CA LEU A 100 -11.86 -3.61 6.16
C LEU A 100 -10.39 -3.31 5.88
N PRO A 101 -9.43 -4.09 6.42
CA PRO A 101 -8.00 -3.85 6.28
C PRO A 101 -7.46 -4.36 4.93
N VAL A 102 -8.00 -3.83 3.85
CA VAL A 102 -7.57 -4.15 2.48
C VAL A 102 -6.25 -3.43 2.18
N VAL A 103 -5.32 -4.10 1.53
CA VAL A 103 -4.11 -3.47 0.97
C VAL A 103 -4.20 -3.47 -0.56
N MET A 104 -3.91 -2.32 -1.14
CA MET A 104 -3.89 -2.09 -2.59
C MET A 104 -2.54 -1.50 -2.99
N ALA A 105 -1.92 -2.04 -4.04
CA ALA A 105 -0.82 -1.33 -4.69
C ALA A 105 -1.38 -0.37 -5.74
N VAL A 106 -0.85 0.85 -5.73
CA VAL A 106 -1.09 1.84 -6.79
C VAL A 106 0.24 2.05 -7.50
N VAL A 107 0.28 1.68 -8.78
CA VAL A 107 1.43 1.99 -9.63
C VAL A 107 1.09 3.26 -10.37
N SER A 108 1.37 4.39 -9.72
CA SER A 108 0.87 5.71 -10.13
C SER A 108 1.18 6.05 -11.56
N ARG A 109 0.15 6.48 -12.26
CA ARG A 109 0.16 6.89 -13.65
C ARG A 109 -0.83 8.04 -13.84
N ALA A 110 -0.46 9.04 -14.64
CA ALA A 110 -1.31 10.18 -14.95
C ALA A 110 -2.73 9.75 -15.39
N ILE A 111 -3.75 10.44 -14.86
CA ILE A 111 -5.13 10.27 -15.35
C ILE A 111 -5.19 10.83 -16.78
N PRO A 112 -5.83 10.09 -17.73
CA PRO A 112 -5.87 10.51 -19.14
C PRO A 112 -6.51 11.86 -19.38
N GLY A 113 -5.92 12.60 -20.31
CA GLY A 113 -6.43 13.83 -20.87
C GLY A 113 -5.35 14.88 -21.16
N PRO A 114 -4.36 14.57 -22.02
CA PRO A 114 -4.12 13.43 -22.90
C PRO A 114 -3.59 12.20 -22.16
N MET A 115 -3.54 11.04 -22.85
CA MET A 115 -2.95 9.84 -22.25
C MET A 115 -1.45 10.02 -22.02
N CYS A 116 -1.03 9.83 -20.78
CA CYS A 116 0.36 9.76 -20.35
C CYS A 116 0.55 8.52 -19.49
N LEU A 117 1.57 7.72 -19.77
CA LEU A 117 1.81 6.47 -19.03
C LEU A 117 2.73 6.65 -17.80
N TRP A 118 3.37 7.81 -17.68
CA TRP A 118 4.28 8.12 -16.59
C TRP A 118 3.54 8.66 -15.37
N CYS A 119 4.20 8.58 -14.21
CA CYS A 119 3.68 9.03 -12.93
C CYS A 119 3.54 10.55 -12.84
N ASP A 120 2.42 11.00 -12.25
CA ASP A 120 2.21 12.36 -11.76
C ASP A 120 1.41 12.41 -10.46
N HIS A 121 1.13 11.24 -9.85
CA HIS A 121 0.30 11.02 -8.65
C HIS A 121 -1.15 11.54 -8.73
N SER A 122 -1.62 12.00 -9.91
CA SER A 122 -2.99 12.51 -10.05
C SER A 122 -4.04 11.44 -9.71
N ASP A 123 -3.75 10.17 -9.96
CA ASP A 123 -4.64 9.05 -9.68
C ASP A 123 -4.81 8.80 -8.18
N ILE A 124 -3.74 8.58 -7.43
CA ILE A 124 -3.81 8.30 -5.99
C ILE A 124 -4.29 9.52 -5.20
N MET A 125 -3.93 10.75 -5.62
CA MET A 125 -4.38 11.97 -4.96
C MET A 125 -5.90 12.17 -5.02
N THR A 126 -6.61 11.57 -5.99
CA THR A 126 -8.08 11.58 -6.02
C THR A 126 -8.69 10.75 -4.89
N LYS A 127 -7.90 9.96 -4.17
CA LYS A 127 -8.33 9.08 -3.07
C LYS A 127 -8.01 9.62 -1.68
N ARG A 128 -7.38 10.80 -1.56
CA ARG A 128 -6.94 11.38 -0.28
C ARG A 128 -8.03 11.55 0.77
N ASP A 129 -9.29 11.66 0.35
CA ASP A 129 -10.47 11.82 1.21
C ASP A 129 -11.38 10.59 1.26
N GLN A 130 -10.94 9.46 0.66
CA GLN A 130 -11.70 8.21 0.65
C GLN A 130 -11.46 7.33 1.90
N GLY A 131 -10.68 7.81 2.87
CA GLY A 131 -10.44 7.09 4.13
C GLY A 131 -9.44 5.94 4.00
N TRP A 132 -8.47 6.07 3.12
CA TRP A 132 -7.35 5.15 2.96
C TRP A 132 -6.06 5.78 3.46
N ILE A 133 -5.22 4.99 4.13
CA ILE A 133 -3.83 5.35 4.39
C ILE A 133 -3.09 5.29 3.06
N GLN A 134 -2.21 6.25 2.79
CA GLN A 134 -1.40 6.28 1.58
C GLN A 134 0.08 6.32 1.95
N LEU A 135 0.85 5.32 1.49
CA LEU A 135 2.28 5.19 1.69
C LEU A 135 2.97 5.32 0.33
N PHE A 136 3.87 6.27 0.19
CA PHE A 136 4.59 6.56 -1.06
C PHE A 136 6.00 6.00 -0.98
N ALA A 137 6.30 4.98 -1.76
CA ALA A 137 7.61 4.35 -1.81
C ALA A 137 8.53 5.04 -2.83
N GLU A 138 9.79 5.26 -2.43
CA GLU A 138 10.81 5.87 -3.31
C GLU A 138 11.65 4.83 -4.08
N SER A 139 11.56 3.55 -3.70
CA SER A 139 12.37 2.48 -4.26
C SER A 139 11.65 1.14 -4.29
N PRO A 140 12.12 0.14 -5.09
CA PRO A 140 11.61 -1.22 -5.04
C PRO A 140 11.66 -1.85 -3.65
N GLN A 141 12.71 -1.58 -2.85
CA GLN A 141 12.80 -2.07 -1.48
C GLN A 141 11.66 -1.54 -0.61
N GLU A 142 11.36 -0.24 -0.69
CA GLU A 142 10.25 0.35 0.03
C GLU A 142 8.89 -0.19 -0.43
N GLY A 143 8.74 -0.48 -1.73
CA GLY A 143 7.53 -1.11 -2.26
C GLY A 143 7.23 -2.44 -1.58
N LEU A 144 8.25 -3.30 -1.37
CA LEU A 144 8.14 -4.55 -0.63
C LEU A 144 7.82 -4.28 0.85
N ASP A 145 8.64 -3.46 1.50
CA ASP A 145 8.59 -3.23 2.94
C ASP A 145 7.28 -2.56 3.36
N PHE A 146 6.86 -1.53 2.61
CA PHE A 146 5.60 -0.83 2.87
C PHE A 146 4.37 -1.72 2.63
N THR A 147 4.46 -2.70 1.72
CA THR A 147 3.39 -3.70 1.59
C THR A 147 3.23 -4.50 2.87
N MET A 148 4.31 -4.97 3.48
CA MET A 148 4.26 -5.69 4.76
C MET A 148 3.79 -4.79 5.91
N ILE A 149 4.30 -3.56 5.98
CA ILE A 149 3.94 -2.56 6.99
C ILE A 149 2.46 -2.16 6.85
N ALA A 150 1.94 -2.06 5.62
CA ALA A 150 0.55 -1.76 5.34
C ALA A 150 -0.40 -2.79 5.97
N TYR A 151 -0.13 -4.09 5.84
CA TYR A 151 -0.94 -5.12 6.49
C TYR A 151 -0.91 -4.97 8.01
N ARG A 152 0.26 -4.85 8.60
CA ARG A 152 0.41 -4.71 10.05
C ARG A 152 -0.27 -3.47 10.61
N THR A 153 -0.30 -2.38 9.82
CA THR A 153 -0.97 -1.14 10.21
C THR A 153 -2.47 -1.23 10.02
N SER A 154 -2.91 -1.71 8.86
CA SER A 154 -4.34 -1.81 8.52
C SER A 154 -5.10 -2.78 9.44
N GLU A 155 -4.46 -3.86 9.87
CA GLU A 155 -5.04 -4.91 10.69
C GLU A 155 -5.04 -4.60 12.19
N ASP A 156 -4.36 -3.54 12.63
CA ASP A 156 -4.38 -3.13 14.04
C ASP A 156 -5.81 -2.74 14.44
N GLU A 157 -6.31 -3.28 15.54
CA GLU A 157 -7.71 -3.09 16.00
C GLU A 157 -8.06 -1.60 16.25
N ARG A 158 -7.06 -0.78 16.55
CA ARG A 158 -7.21 0.68 16.70
C ARG A 158 -7.41 1.37 15.36
N VAL A 159 -6.95 0.75 14.27
CA VAL A 159 -6.90 1.33 12.90
C VAL A 159 -8.01 0.78 12.03
N LEU A 160 -8.00 -0.50 11.70
CA LEU A 160 -8.93 -1.18 10.78
C LEU A 160 -9.31 -0.29 9.57
N THR A 161 -8.29 0.18 8.85
CA THR A 161 -8.42 1.13 7.75
C THR A 161 -7.60 0.61 6.58
N PRO A 162 -8.15 0.58 5.36
CA PRO A 162 -7.42 0.09 4.20
C PRO A 162 -6.23 1.00 3.86
N THR A 163 -5.20 0.41 3.24
CA THR A 163 -3.97 1.12 2.88
C THR A 163 -3.65 0.97 1.40
N MET A 164 -3.26 2.07 0.75
CA MET A 164 -2.65 2.11 -0.56
C MET A 164 -1.12 2.23 -0.41
N VAL A 165 -0.39 1.37 -1.11
CA VAL A 165 1.06 1.46 -1.27
C VAL A 165 1.33 1.94 -2.69
N ASP A 166 1.85 3.14 -2.82
CA ASP A 166 2.15 3.80 -4.08
C ASP A 166 3.59 3.59 -4.50
N ILE A 167 3.79 3.33 -5.78
CA ILE A 167 5.09 3.43 -6.45
C ILE A 167 4.95 4.16 -7.77
N ASP A 168 5.96 4.92 -8.14
CA ASP A 168 5.99 5.68 -9.39
C ASP A 168 6.03 4.75 -10.60
N GLY A 169 5.00 4.86 -11.44
CA GLY A 169 4.90 4.11 -12.68
C GLY A 169 6.09 4.37 -13.60
N PHE A 170 6.70 3.31 -14.12
CA PHE A 170 7.93 3.24 -14.89
C PHE A 170 9.19 3.66 -14.13
N TYR A 171 9.20 4.78 -13.40
CA TYR A 171 10.39 5.29 -12.70
C TYR A 171 10.86 4.38 -11.57
N CYS A 172 9.94 3.79 -10.81
CA CYS A 172 10.23 2.83 -9.76
C CYS A 172 9.74 1.44 -10.14
N SER A 173 8.55 1.34 -10.73
CA SER A 173 7.88 0.06 -11.00
C SER A 173 8.62 -0.85 -11.98
N HIS A 174 9.43 -0.30 -12.90
CA HIS A 174 10.20 -1.03 -13.91
C HIS A 174 11.73 -0.86 -13.76
N LEU A 175 12.18 -0.18 -12.71
CA LEU A 175 13.60 -0.07 -12.39
C LEU A 175 14.02 -1.28 -11.54
N THR A 176 14.99 -2.05 -12.04
CA THR A 176 15.55 -3.21 -11.34
C THR A 176 16.65 -2.78 -10.39
N GLU A 177 16.50 -3.12 -9.12
CA GLU A 177 17.47 -2.86 -8.06
C GLU A 177 17.72 -4.11 -7.22
N PRO A 178 18.82 -4.17 -6.43
CA PRO A 178 18.97 -5.21 -5.42
C PRO A 178 17.96 -4.99 -4.29
N VAL A 179 17.08 -5.97 -4.08
CA VAL A 179 16.05 -5.97 -3.03
C VAL A 179 16.33 -7.09 -2.05
N ASP A 180 16.41 -6.77 -0.76
CA ASP A 180 16.51 -7.74 0.32
C ASP A 180 15.12 -8.30 0.65
N VAL A 181 14.84 -9.48 0.11
CA VAL A 181 13.57 -10.18 0.31
C VAL A 181 13.67 -11.01 1.59
N PRO A 182 12.87 -10.73 2.63
CA PRO A 182 12.86 -11.51 3.85
C PRO A 182 12.61 -13.00 3.58
N THR A 183 13.26 -13.86 4.35
CA THR A 183 12.87 -15.28 4.40
C THR A 183 11.47 -15.41 5.01
N GLU A 184 10.85 -16.58 4.90
CA GLU A 184 9.55 -16.83 5.50
C GLU A 184 9.59 -16.66 7.03
N ASP A 185 10.59 -17.24 7.69
CA ASP A 185 10.78 -17.14 9.14
C ASP A 185 10.99 -15.68 9.61
N GLU A 186 11.66 -14.85 8.80
CA GLU A 186 11.84 -13.42 9.11
C GLU A 186 10.54 -12.65 8.94
N ALA A 187 9.80 -12.94 7.87
CA ALA A 187 8.51 -12.33 7.63
C ALA A 187 7.50 -12.70 8.74
N GLU A 188 7.49 -13.95 9.21
CA GLU A 188 6.62 -14.42 10.30
C GLU A 188 6.88 -13.71 11.64
N ARG A 189 8.08 -13.23 11.87
CA ARG A 189 8.39 -12.42 13.08
C ARG A 189 7.71 -11.06 13.05
N PHE A 190 7.43 -10.53 11.86
CA PHE A 190 6.75 -9.25 11.68
C PHE A 190 5.27 -9.42 11.36
N ILE A 191 4.93 -10.31 10.41
CA ILE A 191 3.56 -10.58 9.98
C ILE A 191 2.91 -11.58 10.95
N SER A 192 2.03 -11.07 11.81
CA SER A 192 1.21 -11.93 12.69
C SER A 192 0.08 -12.60 11.92
N GLU A 193 -0.51 -13.63 12.53
CA GLU A 193 -1.78 -14.19 12.07
C GLU A 193 -2.87 -13.10 12.12
N PHE A 194 -3.57 -12.90 11.01
CA PHE A 194 -4.69 -11.96 10.97
C PHE A 194 -5.90 -12.60 11.67
N ARG A 195 -6.51 -11.86 12.59
CA ARG A 195 -7.75 -12.21 13.26
C ARG A 195 -8.74 -11.06 13.10
N PRO A 196 -9.80 -11.24 12.31
CA PRO A 196 -10.80 -10.18 12.10
C PRO A 196 -11.51 -9.88 13.44
N VAL A 197 -11.60 -8.61 13.77
CA VAL A 197 -12.19 -8.13 15.05
C VAL A 197 -13.58 -7.52 14.85
N ASN A 198 -13.79 -6.80 13.74
CA ASN A 198 -15.03 -6.02 13.54
C ASN A 198 -15.95 -6.61 12.49
N ALA A 199 -15.41 -7.10 11.40
CA ALA A 199 -16.19 -7.45 10.22
C ALA A 199 -15.78 -8.83 9.73
N GLN A 200 -16.51 -9.84 10.16
CA GLN A 200 -16.40 -11.19 9.65
C GLN A 200 -17.81 -11.72 9.41
N LEU A 201 -18.14 -12.00 8.16
CA LEU A 201 -19.39 -12.66 7.84
C LEU A 201 -19.44 -14.03 8.52
N ASN A 202 -20.39 -14.19 9.42
CA ASN A 202 -20.55 -15.39 10.23
C ASN A 202 -22.00 -15.86 10.18
N THR A 203 -22.22 -17.13 9.87
CA THR A 203 -23.58 -17.71 9.80
C THR A 203 -24.27 -17.79 11.16
N ASP A 204 -23.51 -17.89 12.26
CA ASP A 204 -24.04 -17.96 13.61
C ASP A 204 -24.42 -16.58 14.18
N MET A 205 -23.80 -15.52 13.65
CA MET A 205 -24.09 -14.13 13.96
C MET A 205 -24.17 -13.33 12.66
N PRO A 206 -25.25 -13.49 11.87
CA PRO A 206 -25.37 -12.85 10.57
C PRO A 206 -25.52 -11.34 10.73
N TYR A 207 -24.74 -10.59 9.97
CA TYR A 207 -24.87 -9.15 9.83
C TYR A 207 -24.60 -8.74 8.38
N ALA A 208 -25.02 -7.56 8.03
CA ALA A 208 -24.82 -7.03 6.68
C ALA A 208 -23.76 -5.93 6.72
N ILE A 209 -22.98 -5.86 5.65
CA ILE A 209 -21.94 -4.86 5.42
C ILE A 209 -22.46 -3.88 4.38
N ASP A 210 -22.15 -2.60 4.55
CA ASP A 210 -22.55 -1.50 3.63
C ASP A 210 -24.07 -1.37 3.46
N ASN A 211 -24.77 -1.31 4.58
CA ASN A 211 -26.24 -1.16 4.59
C ASN A 211 -26.67 0.28 4.33
N LEU A 212 -27.91 0.43 3.82
CA LEU A 212 -28.59 1.71 3.85
C LEU A 212 -28.68 2.23 5.29
N SER A 213 -28.12 3.39 5.54
CA SER A 213 -28.04 4.00 6.86
C SER A 213 -28.85 5.28 6.95
N SER A 214 -29.47 5.54 8.10
CA SER A 214 -30.03 6.86 8.41
C SER A 214 -28.91 7.89 8.59
N PRO A 215 -29.16 9.20 8.47
CA PRO A 215 -28.14 10.24 8.66
C PRO A 215 -27.41 10.14 10.00
N ALA A 216 -28.11 9.77 11.09
CA ALA A 216 -27.52 9.61 12.41
C ALA A 216 -26.52 8.43 12.43
N ILE A 217 -26.90 7.26 11.93
CA ILE A 217 -26.03 6.08 11.84
C ILE A 217 -24.84 6.36 10.89
N PHE A 218 -25.08 7.02 9.76
CA PHE A 218 -24.02 7.41 8.84
C PHE A 218 -22.96 8.29 9.51
N THR A 219 -23.38 9.25 10.37
CA THR A 219 -22.47 10.09 11.13
C THR A 219 -21.59 9.26 12.08
N GLU A 220 -22.14 8.27 12.77
CA GLU A 220 -21.39 7.38 13.65
C GLU A 220 -20.39 6.51 12.87
N ILE A 221 -20.78 6.00 11.70
CA ILE A 221 -19.87 5.23 10.81
C ILE A 221 -18.67 6.13 10.40
N LYS A 222 -18.95 7.36 9.95
CA LYS A 222 -17.90 8.31 9.56
C LYS A 222 -17.02 8.72 10.75
N ARG A 223 -17.60 8.84 11.94
CA ARG A 223 -16.84 9.07 13.17
C ARG A 223 -15.91 7.91 13.49
N SER A 224 -16.38 6.69 13.39
CA SER A 224 -15.55 5.49 13.58
C SER A 224 -14.38 5.43 12.58
N GLN A 225 -14.64 5.74 11.31
CA GLN A 225 -13.63 5.84 10.27
C GLN A 225 -12.55 6.89 10.59
N ASP A 226 -12.97 8.10 11.00
CA ASP A 226 -12.07 9.20 11.41
C ASP A 226 -11.19 8.81 12.59
N LEU A 227 -11.75 8.14 13.60
CA LEU A 227 -10.97 7.67 14.76
C LEU A 227 -9.90 6.66 14.37
N GLY A 228 -10.20 5.70 13.50
CA GLY A 228 -9.21 4.75 12.97
C GLY A 228 -8.10 5.46 12.18
N MET A 229 -8.46 6.40 11.32
CA MET A 229 -7.48 7.18 10.56
C MET A 229 -6.56 8.01 11.47
N ARG A 230 -7.10 8.61 12.54
CA ARG A 230 -6.28 9.35 13.52
C ARG A 230 -5.33 8.45 14.31
N ALA A 231 -5.78 7.24 14.65
CA ALA A 231 -4.93 6.25 15.32
C ALA A 231 -3.81 5.72 14.41
N ALA A 232 -4.04 5.68 13.10
CA ALA A 232 -3.11 5.13 12.12
C ALA A 232 -1.72 5.77 12.19
N ALA A 233 -1.62 7.07 12.45
CA ALA A 233 -0.33 7.77 12.52
C ALA A 233 0.57 7.20 13.63
N ALA A 234 0.05 7.01 14.84
CA ALA A 234 0.81 6.46 15.95
C ALA A 234 1.12 4.97 15.76
N VAL A 235 0.15 4.20 15.24
CA VAL A 235 0.35 2.78 14.94
C VAL A 235 1.41 2.60 13.86
N LEU A 236 1.42 3.44 12.84
CA LEU A 236 2.43 3.38 11.78
C LEU A 236 3.84 3.63 12.34
N ASP A 237 4.00 4.61 13.23
CA ASP A 237 5.29 4.85 13.91
C ASP A 237 5.74 3.62 14.71
N GLU A 238 4.82 2.97 15.45
CA GLU A 238 5.09 1.70 16.16
C GLU A 238 5.54 0.58 15.18
N ARG A 239 4.89 0.48 14.01
CA ARG A 239 5.24 -0.53 12.99
C ARG A 239 6.59 -0.24 12.34
N PHE A 240 6.95 1.01 12.10
CA PHE A 240 8.29 1.39 11.63
C PHE A 240 9.38 1.00 12.63
N GLU A 241 9.17 1.24 13.92
CA GLU A 241 10.12 0.83 14.97
C GLU A 241 10.25 -0.69 15.08
N GLU A 242 9.14 -1.43 14.97
CA GLU A 242 9.12 -2.89 14.97
C GLU A 242 9.87 -3.44 13.76
N PHE A 243 9.64 -2.84 12.59
CA PHE A 243 10.28 -3.21 11.33
C PHE A 243 11.81 -3.00 11.39
N ASP A 244 12.26 -1.84 11.90
CA ASP A 244 13.69 -1.55 12.09
C ASP A 244 14.35 -2.59 13.00
N LYS A 245 13.73 -2.95 14.12
CA LYS A 245 14.27 -3.97 15.05
C LYS A 245 14.45 -5.35 14.43
N ILE A 246 13.58 -5.71 13.45
CA ILE A 246 13.60 -7.04 12.83
C ILE A 246 14.50 -7.05 11.59
N PHE A 247 14.42 -6.02 10.75
CA PHE A 247 15.05 -5.99 9.42
C PHE A 247 16.20 -4.99 9.31
N GLY A 248 16.43 -4.09 10.31
CA GLY A 248 17.48 -3.09 10.31
C GLY A 248 17.26 -1.97 9.29
N ARG A 249 16.03 -1.76 8.81
CA ARG A 249 15.67 -0.69 7.88
C ARG A 249 14.74 0.31 8.57
N LYS A 250 15.15 1.59 8.58
CA LYS A 250 14.46 2.67 9.28
C LYS A 250 13.56 3.45 8.34
N TYR A 251 12.33 3.58 8.76
CA TYR A 251 11.32 4.40 8.07
C TYR A 251 10.70 5.40 9.03
N ALA A 252 10.13 6.47 8.48
CA ALA A 252 9.33 7.45 9.20
C ALA A 252 8.22 7.96 8.28
N ARG A 253 7.18 8.56 8.86
CA ARG A 253 6.07 9.15 8.09
C ARG A 253 6.53 10.22 7.11
N VAL A 254 7.61 10.92 7.45
CA VAL A 254 8.34 11.85 6.58
C VAL A 254 9.83 11.64 6.83
N MET A 255 10.57 11.27 5.80
CA MET A 255 12.02 11.09 5.86
C MET A 255 12.71 12.42 5.57
N CYS A 256 13.37 12.98 6.58
CA CYS A 256 14.06 14.26 6.47
C CYS A 256 15.59 14.08 6.42
N ASP A 257 16.25 14.93 5.62
CA ASP A 257 17.73 15.00 5.57
C ASP A 257 18.16 16.48 5.48
N GLY A 258 18.95 16.93 6.46
CA GLY A 258 19.51 18.27 6.51
C GLY A 258 18.50 19.41 6.69
N VAL A 259 17.40 19.17 7.39
CA VAL A 259 16.34 20.19 7.59
C VAL A 259 16.62 21.12 8.78
N GLU A 260 17.44 20.71 9.75
CA GLU A 260 17.61 21.37 11.05
C GLU A 260 18.22 22.79 10.93
N ASP A 261 19.09 22.99 9.95
CA ASP A 261 19.79 24.26 9.71
C ASP A 261 19.51 24.84 8.31
N ALA A 262 18.50 24.28 7.61
CA ALA A 262 18.20 24.66 6.22
C ALA A 262 17.50 26.02 6.12
N ASP A 263 17.95 26.85 5.18
CA ASP A 263 17.26 28.07 4.74
C ASP A 263 16.14 27.75 3.74
N THR A 264 16.28 26.61 3.04
CA THR A 264 15.31 26.10 2.06
C THR A 264 15.10 24.60 2.24
N VAL A 265 13.85 24.16 2.34
CA VAL A 265 13.49 22.73 2.39
C VAL A 265 12.69 22.39 1.15
N ILE A 266 13.13 21.37 0.43
CA ILE A 266 12.42 20.80 -0.72
C ILE A 266 11.53 19.69 -0.17
N VAL A 267 10.23 19.78 -0.43
CA VAL A 267 9.24 18.73 -0.07
C VAL A 267 8.89 17.96 -1.32
N CYS A 268 9.06 16.64 -1.30
CA CYS A 268 8.73 15.76 -2.42
C CYS A 268 8.30 14.38 -1.92
N MET A 269 7.83 13.53 -2.84
CA MET A 269 7.45 12.15 -2.55
C MET A 269 7.69 11.25 -3.77
N GLY A 270 7.69 9.93 -3.55
CA GLY A 270 7.94 8.94 -4.59
C GLY A 270 9.42 8.88 -5.02
N SER A 271 9.69 8.34 -6.19
CA SER A 271 11.05 8.08 -6.69
C SER A 271 11.91 9.33 -6.88
N MET A 272 11.28 10.50 -7.02
CA MET A 272 12.00 11.78 -7.10
C MET A 272 12.83 12.07 -5.84
N SER A 273 12.41 11.57 -4.68
CA SER A 273 13.06 11.81 -3.38
C SER A 273 14.54 11.39 -3.39
N GLY A 274 14.86 10.25 -4.03
CA GLY A 274 16.25 9.79 -4.17
C GLY A 274 17.12 10.77 -4.95
N THR A 275 16.61 11.30 -6.07
CA THR A 275 17.31 12.31 -6.89
C THR A 275 17.49 13.62 -6.13
N VAL A 276 16.43 14.12 -5.48
CA VAL A 276 16.47 15.35 -4.69
C VAL A 276 17.48 15.21 -3.54
N ARG A 277 17.47 14.10 -2.82
CA ARG A 277 18.41 13.81 -1.73
C ARG A 277 19.86 13.84 -2.21
N HIS A 278 20.14 13.27 -3.38
CA HIS A 278 21.48 13.36 -4.00
C HIS A 278 21.90 14.81 -4.25
N VAL A 279 21.02 15.60 -4.86
CA VAL A 279 21.30 17.03 -5.17
C VAL A 279 21.44 17.85 -3.88
N VAL A 280 20.60 17.61 -2.87
CA VAL A 280 20.73 18.27 -1.54
C VAL A 280 22.09 18.00 -0.92
N ARG A 281 22.56 16.75 -0.93
CA ARG A 281 23.91 16.41 -0.42
C ARG A 281 25.02 17.12 -1.18
N GLN A 282 24.91 17.25 -2.50
CA GLN A 282 25.86 18.00 -3.32
C GLN A 282 25.85 19.50 -2.95
N LEU A 283 24.67 20.12 -2.87
CA LEU A 283 24.53 21.54 -2.50
C LEU A 283 25.08 21.81 -1.08
N ARG A 284 24.84 20.90 -0.13
CA ARG A 284 25.40 21.02 1.23
C ARG A 284 26.93 20.90 1.23
N SER A 285 27.53 20.09 0.37
CA SER A 285 29.00 20.05 0.22
C SER A 285 29.57 21.39 -0.30
N GLU A 286 28.77 22.19 -0.96
CA GLU A 286 29.07 23.56 -1.39
C GLU A 286 28.69 24.63 -0.33
N SER A 287 28.40 24.22 0.90
CA SER A 287 28.01 25.08 2.03
C SER A 287 26.65 25.77 1.86
N LYS A 288 25.78 25.26 1.00
CA LYS A 288 24.40 25.75 0.86
C LYS A 288 23.49 25.05 1.86
N LYS A 289 22.67 25.80 2.58
CA LYS A 289 21.75 25.29 3.59
C LYS A 289 20.43 24.86 2.99
N VAL A 290 20.43 23.70 2.34
CA VAL A 290 19.24 23.09 1.73
C VAL A 290 18.95 21.75 2.41
N GLY A 291 17.68 21.49 2.67
CA GLY A 291 17.18 20.23 3.20
C GLY A 291 16.12 19.60 2.30
N ILE A 292 15.76 18.33 2.59
CA ILE A 292 14.65 17.59 1.96
C ILE A 292 13.76 17.00 3.04
N ALA A 293 12.45 16.98 2.79
CA ALA A 293 11.43 16.33 3.60
C ALA A 293 10.45 15.56 2.73
#